data_4629c9aabf12a74d58543a66af8e0535
#
_entry.id   4629c9aabf12a74d58543a66af8e0535
#
_cell.length_a   1.000
_cell.length_b   1.000
_cell.length_c   1.000
_cell.angle_alpha   90.00
_cell.angle_beta   90.00
_cell.angle_gamma   90.00
#
_symmetry.space_group_name_H-M   'P 1'
#
loop_
_entity.id
_entity.type
_entity.pdbx_description
1 polymer ?
#
loop_
_entity_poly.entity_id
_entity_poly.type
_entity_poly.pdbx_seq_one_letter_code
_entity_poly.pdbx_strand_id
1 'polypeptide(L)'
;FGGMTDGYERYKKIMDNPPENLFFPGIVSPERMRELYAMADLFLLPSYNELFPMTILEAASCEAPIMLRDLDLYKVILDGNYRATSDVSEMREAILEYKNDSEALKDLKEKACEISKEYSEEHLLEIWLKFYREQAALGKK
;
A
#
# COMPACT_ATOMS: atom_id res chain seq x y z
N PHE A 1 14.40 -20.55 -7.46
CA PHE A 1 15.28 -19.97 -6.41
C PHE A 1 16.62 -19.42 -6.96
N GLY A 2 16.90 -19.50 -8.27
CA GLY A 2 18.15 -19.02 -8.86
C GLY A 2 18.28 -17.49 -9.04
N GLY A 3 17.23 -16.71 -8.82
CA GLY A 3 17.25 -15.25 -8.93
C GLY A 3 17.52 -14.47 -7.64
N MET A 4 17.64 -15.16 -6.51
CA MET A 4 17.80 -14.49 -5.21
C MET A 4 19.22 -13.95 -4.95
N THR A 5 20.25 -14.49 -5.61
CA THR A 5 21.65 -14.09 -5.37
C THR A 5 21.96 -12.69 -5.89
N ASP A 6 21.58 -12.37 -7.13
CA ASP A 6 21.84 -11.06 -7.72
C ASP A 6 21.05 -9.93 -7.03
N GLY A 7 19.79 -10.18 -6.70
CA GLY A 7 18.96 -9.21 -5.95
C GLY A 7 19.48 -8.99 -4.54
N TYR A 8 19.91 -10.04 -3.85
CA TYR A 8 20.47 -9.94 -2.51
C TYR A 8 21.80 -9.19 -2.47
N GLU A 9 22.68 -9.42 -3.44
CA GLU A 9 23.97 -8.71 -3.50
C GLU A 9 23.79 -7.21 -3.80
N ARG A 10 22.82 -6.85 -4.67
CA ARG A 10 22.48 -5.44 -4.93
C ARG A 10 21.91 -4.78 -3.68
N TYR A 11 20.97 -5.44 -3.02
CA TYR A 11 20.40 -4.99 -1.77
C TYR A 11 21.48 -4.76 -0.71
N LYS A 12 22.38 -5.74 -0.53
CA LYS A 12 23.46 -5.65 0.44
C LYS A 12 24.40 -4.48 0.16
N LYS A 13 24.76 -4.23 -1.09
CA LYS A 13 25.60 -3.06 -1.46
C LYS A 13 24.94 -1.74 -1.06
N ILE A 14 23.63 -1.62 -1.25
CA ILE A 14 22.89 -0.41 -0.86
C ILE A 14 22.80 -0.30 0.67
N MET A 15 22.59 -1.41 1.37
CA MET A 15 22.53 -1.44 2.84
C MET A 15 23.89 -1.09 3.47
N ASP A 16 24.98 -1.60 2.91
CA ASP A 16 26.33 -1.37 3.43
C ASP A 16 26.82 0.08 3.16
N ASN A 17 26.29 0.73 2.12
CA ASN A 17 26.64 2.11 1.78
C ASN A 17 25.42 2.84 1.17
N PRO A 18 24.41 3.18 1.97
CA PRO A 18 23.21 3.82 1.47
C PRO A 18 23.50 5.25 0.98
N PRO A 19 22.82 5.71 -0.10
CA PRO A 19 22.81 7.13 -0.46
C PRO A 19 22.34 8.01 0.73
N GLU A 20 22.82 9.25 0.80
CA GLU A 20 22.47 10.18 1.89
C GLU A 20 20.99 10.39 2.12
N ASN A 21 20.18 10.25 1.06
CA ASN A 21 18.72 10.39 1.09
C ASN A 21 17.98 9.07 1.30
N LEU A 22 18.68 7.97 1.60
CA LEU A 22 18.09 6.66 1.87
C LEU A 22 18.37 6.24 3.31
N PHE A 23 17.30 6.04 4.06
CA PHE A 23 17.38 5.63 5.47
C PHE A 23 16.69 4.28 5.68
N PHE A 24 17.37 3.38 6.37
CA PHE A 24 16.84 2.08 6.78
C PHE A 24 16.58 2.08 8.29
N PRO A 25 15.32 2.18 8.74
CA PRO A 25 15.00 2.23 10.16
C PRO A 25 15.21 0.89 10.89
N GLY A 26 15.44 -0.19 10.15
CA GLY A 26 15.50 -1.55 10.72
C GLY A 26 14.11 -2.03 11.18
N ILE A 27 14.11 -2.89 12.21
CA ILE A 27 12.86 -3.36 12.82
C ILE A 27 12.34 -2.27 13.75
N VAL A 28 11.12 -1.82 13.52
CA VAL A 28 10.43 -0.78 14.31
C VAL A 28 9.19 -1.36 14.98
N SER A 29 8.75 -0.74 16.09
CA SER A 29 7.49 -1.12 16.75
C SER A 29 6.27 -0.74 15.88
N PRO A 30 5.09 -1.35 16.11
CA PRO A 30 3.86 -0.97 15.40
C PRO A 30 3.50 0.51 15.55
N GLU A 31 3.72 1.10 16.74
CA GLU A 31 3.47 2.51 17.02
C GLU A 31 4.37 3.39 16.15
N ARG A 32 5.65 3.04 16.09
CA ARG A 32 6.61 3.77 15.24
C ARG A 32 6.32 3.60 13.75
N MET A 33 5.84 2.43 13.34
CA MET A 33 5.42 2.21 11.95
C MET A 33 4.24 3.12 11.58
N ARG A 34 3.27 3.29 12.47
CA ARG A 34 2.15 4.22 12.28
C ARG A 34 2.62 5.67 12.10
N GLU A 35 3.59 6.10 12.92
CA GLU A 35 4.18 7.43 12.76
C GLU A 35 4.87 7.59 11.40
N LEU A 36 5.60 6.56 10.93
CA LEU A 36 6.25 6.58 9.62
C LEU A 36 5.24 6.68 8.48
N TYR A 37 4.12 5.94 8.53
CA TYR A 37 3.06 6.09 7.54
C TYR A 37 2.42 7.48 7.58
N ALA A 38 2.10 7.99 8.77
CA ALA A 38 1.45 9.29 8.93
C ALA A 38 2.31 10.48 8.45
N MET A 39 3.64 10.36 8.50
CA MET A 39 4.56 11.39 8.02
C MET A 39 4.98 11.23 6.56
N ALA A 40 4.58 10.13 5.90
CA ALA A 40 4.98 9.85 4.53
C ALA A 40 4.19 10.71 3.54
N ASP A 41 4.89 11.41 2.65
CA ASP A 41 4.27 12.07 1.51
C ASP A 41 3.76 11.08 0.47
N LEU A 42 4.35 9.88 0.42
CA LEU A 42 3.97 8.82 -0.52
C LEU A 42 4.42 7.45 -0.01
N PHE A 43 3.49 6.50 0.06
CA PHE A 43 3.77 5.09 0.31
C PHE A 43 3.98 4.35 -1.01
N LEU A 44 5.09 3.61 -1.12
CA LEU A 44 5.46 2.86 -2.32
C LEU A 44 5.52 1.36 -2.04
N LEU A 45 4.82 0.55 -2.85
CA LEU A 45 4.95 -0.91 -2.83
C LEU A 45 5.16 -1.44 -4.26
N PRO A 46 6.43 -1.60 -4.70
CA PRO A 46 6.76 -2.01 -6.07
C PRO A 46 6.80 -3.53 -6.25
N SER A 47 6.07 -4.29 -5.46
CA SER A 47 6.04 -5.75 -5.48
C SER A 47 5.64 -6.31 -6.84
N TYR A 48 6.28 -7.40 -7.27
CA TYR A 48 5.92 -8.11 -8.51
C TYR A 48 4.79 -9.12 -8.32
N ASN A 49 4.57 -9.56 -7.09
CA ASN A 49 3.51 -10.51 -6.75
C ASN A 49 3.12 -10.32 -5.28
N GLU A 50 1.81 -10.36 -5.03
CA GLU A 50 1.23 -10.23 -3.69
C GLU A 50 0.02 -11.15 -3.55
N LEU A 51 -0.31 -11.49 -2.31
CA LEU A 51 -1.57 -12.16 -1.97
C LEU A 51 -2.59 -11.15 -1.43
N PHE A 52 -2.26 -10.51 -0.33
CA PHE A 52 -3.02 -9.40 0.26
C PHE A 52 -2.09 -8.60 1.19
N PRO A 53 -1.47 -7.53 0.70
CA PRO A 53 -0.47 -6.79 1.47
C PRO A 53 -1.13 -5.89 2.52
N MET A 54 -1.10 -6.32 3.78
CA MET A 54 -1.65 -5.57 4.92
C MET A 54 -1.04 -4.17 5.06
N THR A 55 0.21 -4.00 4.63
CA THR A 55 0.92 -2.71 4.66
C THR A 55 0.22 -1.61 3.86
N ILE A 56 -0.56 -1.97 2.83
CA ILE A 56 -1.40 -1.00 2.09
C ILE A 56 -2.52 -0.48 3.00
N LEU A 57 -3.20 -1.37 3.73
CA LEU A 57 -4.28 -0.98 4.64
C LEU A 57 -3.74 -0.17 5.82
N GLU A 58 -2.56 -0.53 6.34
CA GLU A 58 -1.87 0.22 7.39
C GLU A 58 -1.53 1.64 6.91
N ALA A 59 -0.95 1.78 5.72
CA ALA A 59 -0.65 3.07 5.12
C ALA A 59 -1.93 3.90 4.86
N ALA A 60 -2.97 3.28 4.30
CA ALA A 60 -4.27 3.91 4.05
C ALA A 60 -4.93 4.41 5.35
N SER A 61 -4.86 3.64 6.44
CA SER A 61 -5.40 4.04 7.74
C SER A 61 -4.69 5.24 8.36
N CYS A 62 -3.49 5.55 7.88
CA CYS A 62 -2.72 6.74 8.24
C CYS A 62 -2.81 7.84 7.17
N GLU A 63 -3.73 7.71 6.22
CA GLU A 63 -3.96 8.66 5.12
C GLU A 63 -2.71 8.88 4.22
N ALA A 64 -1.77 7.94 4.19
CA ALA A 64 -0.61 8.02 3.31
C ALA A 64 -1.04 7.82 1.84
N PRO A 65 -0.70 8.72 0.91
CA PRO A 65 -0.95 8.52 -0.52
C PRO A 65 -0.26 7.25 -1.01
N ILE A 66 -0.93 6.45 -1.85
CA ILE A 66 -0.49 5.09 -2.19
C ILE A 66 -0.13 4.98 -3.67
N MET A 67 1.08 4.52 -3.94
CA MET A 67 1.55 4.16 -5.28
C MET A 67 2.03 2.72 -5.31
N LEU A 68 1.51 1.93 -6.24
CA LEU A 68 1.75 0.50 -6.34
C LEU A 68 2.18 0.12 -7.75
N ARG A 69 2.78 -1.06 -7.89
CA ARG A 69 2.90 -1.70 -9.20
C ARG A 69 1.51 -2.05 -9.73
N ASP A 70 1.30 -1.95 -11.05
CA ASP A 70 0.06 -2.36 -11.71
C ASP A 70 -0.08 -3.89 -11.67
N LEU A 71 -0.79 -4.40 -10.65
CA LEU A 71 -1.15 -5.79 -10.48
C LEU A 71 -2.67 -5.95 -10.55
N ASP A 72 -3.14 -7.00 -11.22
CA ASP A 72 -4.58 -7.27 -11.35
C ASP A 72 -5.28 -7.45 -9.99
N LEU A 73 -4.55 -7.98 -8.99
CA LEU A 73 -5.04 -8.07 -7.62
C LEU A 73 -5.50 -6.72 -7.07
N TYR A 74 -4.69 -5.68 -7.25
CA TYR A 74 -4.99 -4.35 -6.71
C TYR A 74 -6.20 -3.70 -7.36
N LYS A 75 -6.43 -3.97 -8.65
CA LYS A 75 -7.64 -3.51 -9.36
C LYS A 75 -8.92 -4.05 -8.72
N VAL A 76 -8.86 -5.30 -8.23
CA VAL A 76 -10.00 -5.97 -7.61
C VAL A 76 -10.22 -5.50 -6.16
N ILE A 77 -9.15 -5.35 -5.37
CA ILE A 77 -9.25 -5.09 -3.93
C ILE A 77 -9.22 -3.61 -3.54
N LEU A 78 -8.77 -2.71 -4.42
CA LEU A 78 -8.61 -1.28 -4.12
C LEU A 78 -9.44 -0.36 -5.02
N ASP A 79 -10.17 -0.91 -5.97
CA ASP A 79 -11.07 -0.19 -6.90
C ASP A 79 -10.46 1.08 -7.51
N GLY A 80 -9.17 1.04 -7.85
CA GLY A 80 -8.45 2.17 -8.45
C GLY A 80 -8.09 3.31 -7.49
N ASN A 81 -8.29 3.15 -6.18
CA ASN A 81 -7.98 4.17 -5.17
C ASN A 81 -6.48 4.28 -4.84
N TYR A 82 -5.63 4.14 -5.84
CA TYR A 82 -4.18 4.26 -5.75
C TYR A 82 -3.59 4.73 -7.09
N ARG A 83 -2.31 5.11 -7.12
CA ARG A 83 -1.57 5.32 -8.37
C ARG A 83 -0.94 4.00 -8.80
N ALA A 84 -1.38 3.46 -9.92
CA ALA A 84 -0.76 2.30 -10.57
C ALA A 84 0.45 2.74 -11.41
N THR A 85 1.50 1.92 -11.43
CA THR A 85 2.68 2.09 -12.30
C THR A 85 3.15 0.74 -12.83
N SER A 86 3.42 0.65 -14.13
CA SER A 86 3.78 -0.61 -14.79
C SER A 86 5.24 -1.01 -14.55
N ASP A 87 6.12 -0.03 -14.45
CA ASP A 87 7.56 -0.25 -14.28
C ASP A 87 8.23 0.84 -13.43
N VAL A 88 9.55 0.68 -13.24
CA VAL A 88 10.37 1.60 -12.43
C VAL A 88 10.48 2.98 -13.07
N SER A 89 10.46 3.08 -14.40
CA SER A 89 10.56 4.37 -15.09
C SER A 89 9.30 5.20 -14.88
N GLU A 90 8.14 4.58 -15.08
CA GLU A 90 6.84 5.22 -14.83
C GLU A 90 6.69 5.60 -13.34
N MET A 91 7.12 4.72 -12.41
CA MET A 91 7.10 5.03 -10.98
C MET A 91 7.95 6.26 -10.64
N ARG A 92 9.14 6.35 -11.23
CA ARG A 92 10.02 7.52 -11.04
C ARG A 92 9.39 8.80 -11.58
N GLU A 93 8.80 8.74 -12.77
CA GLU A 93 8.12 9.89 -13.39
C GLU A 93 6.94 10.35 -12.53
N ALA A 94 6.12 9.42 -12.05
CA ALA A 94 5.00 9.71 -11.17
C ALA A 94 5.43 10.32 -9.82
N ILE A 95 6.55 9.86 -9.22
CA ILE A 95 7.10 10.48 -8.01
C ILE A 95 7.49 11.94 -8.27
N LEU A 96 8.09 12.24 -9.42
CA LEU A 96 8.49 13.60 -9.78
C LEU A 96 7.27 14.49 -10.08
N GLU A 97 6.20 13.93 -10.66
CA GLU A 97 4.92 14.60 -10.84
C GLU A 97 4.33 15.01 -9.49
N TYR A 98 4.13 14.07 -8.57
CA TYR A 98 3.56 14.33 -7.24
C TYR A 98 4.42 15.27 -6.38
N LYS A 99 5.74 15.24 -6.55
CA LYS A 99 6.63 16.18 -5.86
C LYS A 99 6.35 17.64 -6.26
N ASN A 100 5.85 17.89 -7.47
CA ASN A 100 5.65 19.22 -8.03
C ASN A 100 4.17 19.60 -8.12
N ASP A 101 3.24 18.69 -7.87
CA ASP A 101 1.80 18.90 -7.93
C ASP A 101 1.14 18.47 -6.62
N SER A 102 0.91 19.46 -5.76
CA SER A 102 0.27 19.26 -4.45
C SER A 102 -1.21 18.88 -4.55
N GLU A 103 -1.91 19.30 -5.60
CA GLU A 103 -3.32 18.94 -5.79
C GLU A 103 -3.45 17.46 -6.21
N ALA A 104 -2.58 16.99 -7.11
CA ALA A 104 -2.54 15.59 -7.48
C ALA A 104 -2.19 14.68 -6.27
N LEU A 105 -1.28 15.13 -5.40
CA LEU A 105 -0.94 14.42 -4.17
C LEU A 105 -2.13 14.38 -3.18
N LYS A 106 -2.88 15.47 -3.08
CA LYS A 106 -4.09 15.55 -2.26
C LYS A 106 -5.19 14.61 -2.76
N ASP A 107 -5.43 14.56 -4.07
CA ASP A 107 -6.36 13.58 -4.68
C ASP A 107 -5.97 12.14 -4.32
N LEU A 108 -4.68 11.83 -4.40
CA LEU A 108 -4.17 10.50 -4.05
C LEU A 108 -4.32 10.19 -2.55
N LYS A 109 -4.23 11.19 -1.69
CA LYS A 109 -4.52 11.09 -0.26
C LYS A 109 -6.01 10.81 0.00
N GLU A 110 -6.90 11.50 -0.71
CA GLU A 110 -8.35 11.26 -0.62
C GLU A 110 -8.70 9.82 -1.04
N LYS A 111 -8.05 9.28 -2.07
CA LYS A 111 -8.17 7.87 -2.46
C LYS A 111 -7.70 6.90 -1.37
N ALA A 112 -6.63 7.20 -0.66
CA ALA A 112 -6.20 6.39 0.48
C ALA A 112 -7.26 6.39 1.60
N CYS A 113 -7.92 7.52 1.86
CA CYS A 113 -9.04 7.58 2.81
C CYS A 113 -10.22 6.69 2.39
N GLU A 114 -10.52 6.56 1.09
CA GLU A 114 -11.58 5.65 0.63
C GLU A 114 -11.21 4.18 0.91
N ILE A 115 -9.96 3.76 0.67
CA ILE A 115 -9.48 2.44 1.07
C ILE A 115 -9.66 2.23 2.57
N SER A 116 -9.27 3.19 3.39
CA SER A 116 -9.40 3.10 4.85
C SER A 116 -10.85 2.92 5.30
N LYS A 117 -11.82 3.60 4.66
CA LYS A 117 -13.24 3.46 4.96
C LYS A 117 -13.77 2.09 4.54
N GLU A 118 -13.43 1.61 3.36
CA GLU A 118 -13.87 0.31 2.83
C GLU A 118 -13.40 -0.85 3.70
N TYR A 119 -12.18 -0.76 4.23
CA TYR A 119 -11.59 -1.78 5.11
C TYR A 119 -11.69 -1.42 6.60
N SER A 120 -12.55 -0.48 6.98
CA SER A 120 -12.78 -0.15 8.39
C SER A 120 -13.46 -1.29 9.14
N GLU A 121 -13.22 -1.39 10.44
CA GLU A 121 -13.83 -2.40 11.30
C GLU A 121 -15.36 -2.33 11.24
N GLU A 122 -15.92 -1.12 11.27
CA GLU A 122 -17.37 -0.90 11.21
C GLU A 122 -17.95 -1.42 9.90
N HIS A 123 -17.36 -1.08 8.76
CA HIS A 123 -17.85 -1.51 7.45
C HIS A 123 -17.74 -3.03 7.28
N LEU A 124 -16.62 -3.61 7.65
CA LEU A 124 -16.41 -5.07 7.56
C LEU A 124 -17.37 -5.82 8.51
N LEU A 125 -17.64 -5.29 9.70
CA LEU A 125 -18.59 -5.88 10.63
C LEU A 125 -20.01 -5.91 10.04
N GLU A 126 -20.44 -4.84 9.38
CA GLU A 126 -21.75 -4.79 8.69
C GLU A 126 -21.86 -5.86 7.60
N ILE A 127 -20.81 -6.00 6.76
CA ILE A 127 -20.75 -7.03 5.71
C ILE A 127 -20.86 -8.43 6.30
N TRP A 128 -20.09 -8.73 7.37
CA TRP A 128 -20.10 -10.03 8.01
C TRP A 128 -21.44 -10.33 8.70
N LEU A 129 -22.03 -9.36 9.38
CA LEU A 129 -23.35 -9.54 10.02
C LEU A 129 -24.43 -9.79 8.98
N LYS A 130 -24.41 -9.10 7.84
CA LYS A 130 -25.32 -9.34 6.73
C LYS A 130 -25.16 -10.75 6.19
N PHE A 131 -23.93 -11.15 5.88
CA PHE A 131 -23.62 -12.49 5.38
C PHE A 131 -24.12 -13.59 6.30
N TYR A 132 -23.84 -13.51 7.61
CA TYR A 132 -24.28 -14.53 8.56
C TYR A 132 -25.80 -14.57 8.72
N ARG A 133 -26.50 -13.44 8.69
CA ARG A 133 -27.97 -13.40 8.72
C ARG A 133 -28.58 -14.08 7.50
N GLU A 134 -28.03 -13.85 6.32
CA GLU A 134 -28.46 -14.49 5.08
C GLU A 134 -28.24 -16.01 5.13
N GLN A 135 -27.06 -16.47 5.57
CA GLN A 135 -26.77 -17.90 5.70
C GLN A 135 -27.68 -18.58 6.73
N ALA A 136 -27.93 -17.95 7.86
CA ALA A 136 -28.86 -18.48 8.89
C ALA A 136 -30.29 -18.58 8.38
N ALA A 137 -30.72 -17.72 7.48
CA ALA A 137 -32.05 -17.79 6.86
C ALA A 137 -32.17 -18.96 5.85
N LEU A 138 -31.07 -19.28 5.13
CA LEU A 138 -31.03 -20.41 4.21
C LEU A 138 -31.00 -21.77 4.92
N GLY A 139 -30.36 -21.88 6.06
CA GLY A 139 -30.25 -23.12 6.85
C GLY A 139 -31.54 -23.51 7.63
N LYS A 140 -32.60 -22.70 7.57
CA LYS A 140 -33.89 -22.98 8.17
C LYS A 140 -34.91 -23.63 7.22
N LYS A 141 -34.50 -24.03 6.03
CA LYS A 141 -35.26 -24.84 5.10
C LYS A 141 -34.78 -26.29 5.19
#